data_b7d3daea48753da88783719f17c27c56
#
_entry.id   b7d3daea48753da88783719f17c27c56
#
_cell.length_a   1.000
_cell.length_b   1.000
_cell.length_c   1.000
_cell.angle_alpha   90.00
_cell.angle_beta   90.00
_cell.angle_gamma   90.00
#
_symmetry.space_group_name_H-M   'P 1'
#
loop_
_entity.id
_entity.type
_entity.pdbx_description
1 polymer ?
#
loop_
_entity_poly.entity_id
_entity_poly.type
_entity_poly.pdbx_seq_one_letter_code
_entity_poly.pdbx_strand_id
1 'polypeptide(L)'
;FFIGFSKKVLLANTCGVITDKLSGLDSLSVAGSWLLAIAYAFQIYFDFSGYSDMAIGMGWMFGFHFFENFNYPYISQSVTEFWRRWHISLGTFFRNYVYIPLGGNRVGTAKNIRNILIVWFLTGFWHGASWNFIVWGMYYGALLLVEKFLLRDLKKKLPAVVNIATTFLLVLIGWVFFYYEDLSAALHHLCVMFGLSGAALSDPWAVYYFKHNLVFLITAALASLPWKQLLQKLPCRNTLNAAGSWVKPLIVTVLFLLSIAMVVTQSYNPFLYFRF
;
A
#
# COMPACT_ATOMS: atom_id res chain seq x y z
N PHE A 1 -16.29 -11.28 2.02
CA PHE A 1 -15.35 -12.15 2.75
C PHE A 1 -14.39 -12.85 1.78
N PHE A 2 -14.87 -13.69 0.83
CA PHE A 2 -14.03 -14.54 -0.02
C PHE A 2 -12.97 -13.79 -0.84
N ILE A 3 -13.30 -12.61 -1.36
CA ILE A 3 -12.34 -11.76 -2.08
C ILE A 3 -11.21 -11.32 -1.15
N GLY A 4 -11.53 -10.89 0.07
CA GLY A 4 -10.52 -10.51 1.06
C GLY A 4 -9.61 -11.67 1.47
N PHE A 5 -10.20 -12.85 1.68
CA PHE A 5 -9.45 -14.07 1.95
C PHE A 5 -8.49 -14.43 0.81
N SER A 6 -8.96 -14.33 -0.45
CA SER A 6 -8.11 -14.57 -1.62
C SER A 6 -6.98 -13.53 -1.75
N LYS A 7 -7.24 -12.26 -1.47
CA LYS A 7 -6.19 -11.21 -1.42
C LYS A 7 -5.09 -11.59 -0.42
N LYS A 8 -5.47 -12.02 0.79
CA LYS A 8 -4.51 -12.43 1.83
C LYS A 8 -3.71 -13.64 1.40
N VAL A 9 -4.37 -14.71 1.00
CA VAL A 9 -3.71 -16.00 0.77
C VAL A 9 -2.94 -16.02 -0.55
N LEU A 10 -3.56 -15.58 -1.66
CA LEU A 10 -2.97 -15.70 -2.98
C LEU A 10 -1.99 -14.58 -3.30
N LEU A 11 -2.25 -13.35 -2.83
CA LEU A 11 -1.43 -12.20 -3.19
C LEU A 11 -0.49 -11.79 -2.06
N ALA A 12 -1.00 -11.48 -0.86
CA ALA A 12 -0.17 -10.98 0.22
C ALA A 12 0.87 -12.01 0.69
N ASN A 13 0.46 -13.25 0.94
CA ASN A 13 1.38 -14.30 1.39
C ASN A 13 2.48 -14.59 0.35
N THR A 14 2.11 -14.61 -0.93
CA THR A 14 3.12 -14.83 -2.01
C THR A 14 4.09 -13.65 -2.11
N CYS A 15 3.62 -12.40 -1.98
CA CYS A 15 4.51 -11.24 -1.85
C CYS A 15 5.42 -11.37 -0.62
N GLY A 16 4.89 -11.85 0.50
CA GLY A 16 5.66 -12.11 1.73
C GLY A 16 6.81 -13.09 1.50
N VAL A 17 6.56 -14.18 0.80
CA VAL A 17 7.63 -15.12 0.43
C VAL A 17 8.74 -14.45 -0.39
N ILE A 18 8.39 -13.54 -1.30
CA ILE A 18 9.37 -12.79 -2.09
C ILE A 18 10.18 -11.85 -1.19
N THR A 19 9.51 -11.09 -0.31
CA THR A 19 10.20 -10.18 0.63
C THR A 19 11.11 -10.92 1.58
N ASP A 20 10.65 -12.06 2.16
CA ASP A 20 11.43 -12.87 3.10
C ASP A 20 12.68 -13.47 2.42
N LYS A 21 12.54 -13.94 1.17
CA LYS A 21 13.68 -14.50 0.41
C LYS A 21 14.70 -13.42 0.06
N LEU A 22 14.27 -12.22 -0.33
CA LEU A 22 15.18 -11.13 -0.66
C LEU A 22 15.84 -10.57 0.60
N SER A 23 15.10 -10.37 1.69
CA SER A 23 15.67 -9.87 2.94
C SER A 23 16.60 -10.84 3.65
N GLY A 24 16.49 -12.14 3.35
CA GLY A 24 17.38 -13.19 3.85
C GLY A 24 18.70 -13.32 3.08
N LEU A 25 18.95 -12.50 2.04
CA LEU A 25 20.22 -12.46 1.35
C LEU A 25 21.27 -11.66 2.15
N ASP A 26 22.53 -12.09 2.14
CA ASP A 26 23.63 -11.43 2.85
C ASP A 26 23.82 -9.96 2.40
N SER A 27 23.54 -9.67 1.14
CA SER A 27 23.58 -8.33 0.58
C SER A 27 22.57 -8.19 -0.57
N LEU A 28 22.03 -7.00 -0.72
CA LEU A 28 21.13 -6.67 -1.82
C LEU A 28 21.84 -5.75 -2.83
N SER A 29 21.62 -6.02 -4.12
CA SER A 29 21.90 -5.03 -5.18
C SER A 29 20.84 -3.93 -5.21
N VAL A 30 21.10 -2.87 -5.98
CA VAL A 30 20.12 -1.81 -6.23
C VAL A 30 18.80 -2.39 -6.74
N ALA A 31 18.86 -3.27 -7.76
CA ALA A 31 17.68 -3.92 -8.34
C ALA A 31 16.94 -4.81 -7.32
N GLY A 32 17.69 -5.58 -6.51
CA GLY A 32 17.12 -6.40 -5.44
C GLY A 32 16.40 -5.58 -4.38
N SER A 33 16.95 -4.44 -3.99
CA SER A 33 16.35 -3.53 -3.02
C SER A 33 15.04 -2.91 -3.53
N TRP A 34 14.99 -2.48 -4.79
CA TRP A 34 13.75 -2.01 -5.41
C TRP A 34 12.71 -3.12 -5.55
N LEU A 35 13.13 -4.34 -5.90
CA LEU A 35 12.24 -5.49 -5.98
C LEU A 35 11.61 -5.82 -4.63
N LEU A 36 12.40 -5.79 -3.53
CA LEU A 36 11.92 -5.97 -2.17
C LEU A 36 10.88 -4.90 -1.82
N ALA A 37 11.18 -3.63 -2.06
CA ALA A 37 10.26 -2.53 -1.76
C ALA A 37 8.92 -2.65 -2.54
N ILE A 38 8.95 -3.04 -3.81
CA ILE A 38 7.76 -3.28 -4.63
C ILE A 38 6.97 -4.48 -4.11
N ALA A 39 7.64 -5.60 -3.82
CA ALA A 39 6.98 -6.80 -3.28
C ALA A 39 6.32 -6.49 -1.92
N TYR A 40 7.00 -5.76 -1.04
CA TYR A 40 6.43 -5.34 0.23
C TYR A 40 5.25 -4.38 0.08
N ALA A 41 5.30 -3.44 -0.88
CA ALA A 41 4.17 -2.55 -1.15
C ALA A 41 2.90 -3.34 -1.52
N PHE A 42 3.01 -4.38 -2.36
CA PHE A 42 1.88 -5.25 -2.66
C PHE A 42 1.50 -6.13 -1.47
N GLN A 43 2.48 -6.64 -0.72
CA GLN A 43 2.23 -7.43 0.49
C GLN A 43 1.37 -6.66 1.48
N ILE A 44 1.79 -5.47 1.92
CA ILE A 44 1.06 -4.68 2.92
C ILE A 44 -0.32 -4.25 2.42
N TYR A 45 -0.44 -3.93 1.13
CA TYR A 45 -1.73 -3.56 0.54
C TYR A 45 -2.72 -4.72 0.53
N PHE A 46 -2.33 -5.88 0.01
CA PHE A 46 -3.24 -7.01 -0.08
C PHE A 46 -3.49 -7.68 1.26
N ASP A 47 -2.53 -7.64 2.17
CA ASP A 47 -2.69 -8.12 3.54
C ASP A 47 -3.76 -7.30 4.27
N PHE A 48 -3.60 -6.00 4.32
CA PHE A 48 -4.49 -5.14 5.08
C PHE A 48 -5.83 -4.89 4.37
N SER A 49 -5.85 -4.71 3.05
CA SER A 49 -7.13 -4.62 2.33
C SER A 49 -7.89 -5.93 2.35
N GLY A 50 -7.19 -7.08 2.34
CA GLY A 50 -7.79 -8.40 2.49
C GLY A 50 -8.47 -8.57 3.86
N TYR A 51 -7.77 -8.18 4.93
CA TYR A 51 -8.35 -8.13 6.27
C TYR A 51 -9.61 -7.25 6.32
N SER A 52 -9.52 -6.02 5.78
CA SER A 52 -10.64 -5.08 5.75
C SER A 52 -11.85 -5.64 5.00
N ASP A 53 -11.65 -6.24 3.82
CA ASP A 53 -12.72 -6.87 3.04
C ASP A 53 -13.37 -8.04 3.78
N MET A 54 -12.57 -8.84 4.51
CA MET A 54 -13.12 -9.94 5.34
C MET A 54 -13.94 -9.39 6.49
N ALA A 55 -13.46 -8.36 7.19
CA ALA A 55 -14.17 -7.72 8.29
C ALA A 55 -15.49 -7.10 7.82
N ILE A 56 -15.51 -6.40 6.69
CA ILE A 56 -16.72 -5.84 6.07
C ILE A 56 -17.69 -6.98 5.71
N GLY A 57 -17.19 -8.06 5.09
CA GLY A 57 -18.02 -9.19 4.70
C GLY A 57 -18.64 -9.89 5.90
N MET A 58 -17.89 -10.09 6.98
CA MET A 58 -18.43 -10.66 8.24
C MET A 58 -19.43 -9.69 8.90
N GLY A 59 -19.11 -8.40 8.92
CA GLY A 59 -20.04 -7.40 9.46
C GLY A 59 -21.40 -7.48 8.78
N TRP A 60 -21.43 -7.57 7.45
CA TRP A 60 -22.70 -7.71 6.71
C TRP A 60 -23.50 -8.96 7.09
N MET A 61 -22.84 -10.08 7.40
CA MET A 61 -23.53 -11.29 7.86
C MET A 61 -24.25 -11.07 9.21
N PHE A 62 -23.75 -10.14 10.03
CA PHE A 62 -24.35 -9.76 11.32
C PHE A 62 -25.21 -8.49 11.25
N GLY A 63 -25.46 -7.93 10.06
CA GLY A 63 -26.23 -6.70 9.87
C GLY A 63 -25.48 -5.40 10.13
N PHE A 64 -24.16 -5.44 10.35
CA PHE A 64 -23.33 -4.26 10.52
C PHE A 64 -22.75 -3.78 9.18
N HIS A 65 -22.78 -2.47 8.94
CA HIS A 65 -22.24 -1.84 7.76
C HIS A 65 -20.98 -1.05 8.11
N PHE A 66 -19.80 -1.66 7.89
CA PHE A 66 -18.52 -0.99 8.04
C PHE A 66 -18.15 -0.24 6.76
N PHE A 67 -17.43 0.89 6.93
CA PHE A 67 -16.94 1.67 5.80
C PHE A 67 -15.74 1.01 5.13
N GLU A 68 -15.60 1.24 3.82
CA GLU A 68 -14.42 0.85 3.07
C GLU A 68 -13.16 1.53 3.64
N ASN A 69 -12.10 0.76 3.81
CA ASN A 69 -10.83 1.25 4.36
C ASN A 69 -9.78 1.51 3.28
N PHE A 70 -10.00 0.99 2.08
CA PHE A 70 -9.12 1.13 0.93
C PHE A 70 -9.91 1.43 -0.34
N ASN A 71 -9.38 2.36 -1.17
CA ASN A 71 -9.97 2.72 -2.46
C ASN A 71 -8.87 2.85 -3.53
N TYR A 72 -8.27 1.72 -3.93
CA TYR A 72 -7.22 1.66 -4.98
C TYR A 72 -6.12 2.71 -4.78
N PRO A 73 -5.37 2.65 -3.67
CA PRO A 73 -4.44 3.72 -3.28
C PRO A 73 -3.27 3.93 -4.25
N TYR A 74 -2.83 2.89 -4.95
CA TYR A 74 -1.64 2.96 -5.82
C TYR A 74 -1.86 3.66 -7.17
N ILE A 75 -3.10 4.06 -7.49
CA ILE A 75 -3.37 4.93 -8.63
C ILE A 75 -3.46 6.41 -8.26
N SER A 76 -3.11 6.77 -7.04
CA SER A 76 -3.19 8.16 -6.55
C SER A 76 -2.19 9.06 -7.27
N GLN A 77 -2.65 10.24 -7.66
CA GLN A 77 -1.85 11.25 -8.33
C GLN A 77 -1.13 12.20 -7.37
N SER A 78 -1.34 12.03 -6.06
CA SER A 78 -0.73 12.84 -5.01
C SER A 78 -0.64 12.06 -3.71
N VAL A 79 0.29 12.46 -2.82
CA VAL A 79 0.41 11.88 -1.47
C VAL A 79 -0.86 12.19 -0.66
N THR A 80 -1.44 13.36 -0.84
CA THR A 80 -2.73 13.71 -0.24
C THR A 80 -3.85 12.77 -0.70
N GLU A 81 -3.92 12.45 -1.99
CA GLU A 81 -4.91 11.50 -2.52
C GLU A 81 -4.64 10.10 -2.03
N PHE A 82 -3.36 9.67 -1.97
CA PHE A 82 -2.96 8.36 -1.45
C PHE A 82 -3.53 8.13 -0.04
N TRP A 83 -3.34 9.06 0.89
CA TRP A 83 -3.85 8.97 2.25
C TRP A 83 -5.37 9.11 2.40
N ARG A 84 -6.06 9.63 1.39
CA ARG A 84 -7.53 9.58 1.31
C ARG A 84 -8.06 8.23 0.84
N ARG A 85 -7.20 7.39 0.25
CA ARG A 85 -7.51 6.08 -0.31
C ARG A 85 -6.94 4.93 0.48
N TRP A 86 -5.95 5.19 1.35
CA TRP A 86 -5.28 4.26 2.23
C TRP A 86 -5.74 4.45 3.67
N HIS A 87 -6.15 3.36 4.36
CA HIS A 87 -6.53 3.36 5.78
C HIS A 87 -7.49 4.50 6.15
N ILE A 88 -8.61 4.56 5.41
CA ILE A 88 -9.57 5.69 5.43
C ILE A 88 -10.12 5.92 6.83
N SER A 89 -10.37 4.85 7.61
CA SER A 89 -10.88 4.94 8.98
C SER A 89 -9.91 5.69 9.90
N LEU A 90 -8.61 5.36 9.87
CA LEU A 90 -7.58 6.03 10.67
C LEU A 90 -7.43 7.50 10.24
N GLY A 91 -7.37 7.74 8.93
CA GLY A 91 -7.31 9.11 8.39
C GLY A 91 -8.50 9.96 8.81
N THR A 92 -9.70 9.38 8.82
CA THR A 92 -10.93 10.03 9.27
C THR A 92 -10.89 10.31 10.77
N PHE A 93 -10.40 9.36 11.57
CA PHE A 93 -10.23 9.54 13.01
C PHE A 93 -9.31 10.73 13.32
N PHE A 94 -8.08 10.74 12.82
CA PHE A 94 -7.13 11.83 13.08
C PHE A 94 -7.62 13.17 12.53
N ARG A 95 -8.31 13.17 11.38
CA ARG A 95 -8.91 14.36 10.83
C ARG A 95 -9.97 14.93 11.76
N ASN A 96 -10.89 14.12 12.24
CA ASN A 96 -12.06 14.59 12.99
C ASN A 96 -11.70 14.91 14.46
N TYR A 97 -10.83 14.13 15.08
CA TYR A 97 -10.54 14.25 16.50
C TYR A 97 -9.25 15.00 16.82
N VAL A 98 -8.37 15.23 15.84
CA VAL A 98 -7.12 15.99 16.06
C VAL A 98 -7.05 17.20 15.14
N TYR A 99 -7.12 16.99 13.81
CA TYR A 99 -6.88 18.06 12.86
C TYR A 99 -7.93 19.19 12.93
N ILE A 100 -9.21 18.81 12.91
CA ILE A 100 -10.32 19.78 12.96
C ILE A 100 -10.35 20.53 14.31
N PRO A 101 -10.25 19.88 15.49
CA PRO A 101 -10.20 20.58 16.78
C PRO A 101 -9.01 21.53 16.91
N LEU A 102 -7.87 21.26 16.29
CA LEU A 102 -6.73 22.19 16.23
C LEU A 102 -6.94 23.39 15.28
N GLY A 103 -8.13 23.48 14.66
CA GLY A 103 -8.51 24.53 13.73
C GLY A 103 -8.40 24.16 12.24
N GLY A 104 -7.89 22.99 11.91
CA GLY A 104 -7.83 22.45 10.54
C GLY A 104 -7.16 23.40 9.55
N ASN A 105 -7.84 23.68 8.42
CA ASN A 105 -7.42 24.63 7.38
C ASN A 105 -7.88 26.07 7.64
N ARG A 106 -8.67 26.31 8.70
CA ARG A 106 -9.31 27.63 8.95
C ARG A 106 -8.42 28.55 9.79
N VAL A 107 -7.15 28.18 9.97
CA VAL A 107 -6.14 28.94 10.75
C VAL A 107 -5.04 29.43 9.83
N GLY A 108 -4.24 30.39 10.31
CA GLY A 108 -3.10 30.90 9.55
C GLY A 108 -2.07 29.80 9.22
N THR A 109 -1.22 30.05 8.21
CA THR A 109 -0.28 29.08 7.63
C THR A 109 0.58 28.40 8.68
N ALA A 110 1.18 29.13 9.62
CA ALA A 110 2.04 28.55 10.66
C ALA A 110 1.29 27.54 11.55
N LYS A 111 0.06 27.86 11.97
CA LYS A 111 -0.80 26.95 12.73
C LYS A 111 -1.22 25.74 11.91
N ASN A 112 -1.44 25.91 10.60
CA ASN A 112 -1.80 24.82 9.72
C ASN A 112 -0.62 23.84 9.53
N ILE A 113 0.61 24.35 9.35
CA ILE A 113 1.83 23.52 9.31
C ILE A 113 1.95 22.72 10.62
N ARG A 114 1.86 23.38 11.76
CA ARG A 114 1.88 22.72 13.08
C ARG A 114 0.83 21.60 13.16
N ASN A 115 -0.40 21.87 12.75
CA ASN A 115 -1.50 20.90 12.84
C ASN A 115 -1.23 19.66 11.98
N ILE A 116 -0.68 19.83 10.78
CA ILE A 116 -0.28 18.71 9.92
C ILE A 116 0.84 17.90 10.59
N LEU A 117 1.87 18.54 11.10
CA LEU A 117 2.99 17.85 11.77
C LEU A 117 2.54 17.10 13.03
N ILE A 118 1.65 17.70 13.86
CA ILE A 118 1.08 17.01 15.03
C ILE A 118 0.32 15.76 14.61
N VAL A 119 -0.55 15.85 13.60
CA VAL A 119 -1.32 14.69 13.12
C VAL A 119 -0.39 13.58 12.66
N TRP A 120 0.63 13.89 11.87
CA TRP A 120 1.55 12.89 11.33
C TRP A 120 2.52 12.32 12.36
N PHE A 121 2.95 13.13 13.33
CA PHE A 121 3.68 12.64 14.50
C PHE A 121 2.84 11.63 15.29
N LEU A 122 1.59 11.97 15.60
CA LEU A 122 0.68 11.09 16.33
C LEU A 122 0.32 9.84 15.50
N THR A 123 0.20 9.96 14.18
CA THR A 123 -0.03 8.80 13.29
C THR A 123 1.17 7.84 13.33
N GLY A 124 2.40 8.36 13.28
CA GLY A 124 3.61 7.55 13.43
C GLY A 124 3.68 6.88 14.80
N PHE A 125 3.47 7.65 15.85
CA PHE A 125 3.47 7.15 17.24
C PHE A 125 2.41 6.07 17.50
N TRP A 126 1.25 6.20 16.86
CA TRP A 126 0.16 5.21 16.95
C TRP A 126 0.56 3.85 16.35
N HIS A 127 1.40 3.83 15.32
CA HIS A 127 1.89 2.60 14.72
C HIS A 127 2.93 1.87 15.57
N GLY A 128 3.60 2.55 16.48
CA GLY A 128 4.57 1.94 17.40
C GLY A 128 5.53 2.95 18.02
N ALA A 129 6.17 2.53 19.10
CA ALA A 129 7.10 3.38 19.86
C ALA A 129 8.53 3.44 19.26
N SER A 130 8.74 2.86 18.07
CA SER A 130 10.04 2.87 17.40
C SER A 130 10.27 4.15 16.60
N TRP A 131 11.54 4.60 16.52
CA TRP A 131 11.91 5.81 15.79
C TRP A 131 11.60 5.76 14.29
N ASN A 132 11.64 4.60 13.66
CA ASN A 132 11.27 4.46 12.25
C ASN A 132 9.82 4.82 11.99
N PHE A 133 8.87 4.52 12.89
CA PHE A 133 7.47 4.97 12.73
C PHE A 133 7.32 6.48 12.91
N ILE A 134 8.07 7.08 13.83
CA ILE A 134 8.09 8.55 13.98
C ILE A 134 8.65 9.21 12.71
N VAL A 135 9.80 8.72 12.20
CA VAL A 135 10.41 9.22 10.96
C VAL A 135 9.48 9.01 9.78
N TRP A 136 8.82 7.86 9.67
CA TRP A 136 7.81 7.57 8.66
C TRP A 136 6.64 8.57 8.71
N GLY A 137 6.09 8.82 9.88
CA GLY A 137 5.03 9.82 10.05
C GLY A 137 5.49 11.23 9.66
N MET A 138 6.67 11.66 10.12
CA MET A 138 7.23 12.97 9.78
C MET A 138 7.58 13.10 8.31
N TYR A 139 8.04 12.03 7.66
CA TYR A 139 8.24 11.96 6.21
C TYR A 139 6.96 12.30 5.44
N TYR A 140 5.83 11.66 5.78
CA TYR A 140 4.56 11.97 5.14
C TYR A 140 4.03 13.35 5.51
N GLY A 141 4.21 13.79 6.75
CA GLY A 141 3.92 15.16 7.16
C GLY A 141 4.64 16.19 6.30
N ALA A 142 5.94 16.00 6.08
CA ALA A 142 6.76 16.85 5.22
C ALA A 142 6.30 16.81 3.75
N LEU A 143 6.05 15.62 3.20
CA LEU A 143 5.56 15.47 1.81
C LEU A 143 4.22 16.19 1.59
N LEU A 144 3.29 16.11 2.54
CA LEU A 144 2.01 16.81 2.45
C LEU A 144 2.17 18.33 2.52
N LEU A 145 3.11 18.84 3.30
CA LEU A 145 3.44 20.25 3.34
C LEU A 145 4.04 20.72 2.02
N VAL A 146 5.03 19.98 1.49
CA VAL A 146 5.64 20.25 0.17
C VAL A 146 4.58 20.23 -0.93
N GLU A 147 3.72 19.21 -0.93
CA GLU A 147 2.65 19.09 -1.92
C GLU A 147 1.65 20.24 -1.84
N LYS A 148 1.26 20.63 -0.63
CA LYS A 148 0.28 21.69 -0.38
C LYS A 148 0.80 23.07 -0.74
N PHE A 149 2.04 23.40 -0.38
CA PHE A 149 2.57 24.76 -0.48
C PHE A 149 3.48 24.98 -1.69
N LEU A 150 4.15 23.93 -2.22
CA LEU A 150 5.15 24.08 -3.28
C LEU A 150 4.72 23.40 -4.59
N LEU A 151 4.13 22.20 -4.55
CA LEU A 151 3.91 21.39 -5.75
C LEU A 151 2.49 21.41 -6.29
N ARG A 152 1.57 22.10 -5.63
CA ARG A 152 0.14 22.11 -5.99
C ARG A 152 -0.12 22.46 -7.46
N ASP A 153 0.52 23.50 -7.96
CA ASP A 153 0.28 23.98 -9.33
C ASP A 153 1.11 23.23 -10.36
N LEU A 154 2.28 22.71 -9.97
CA LEU A 154 3.08 21.84 -10.82
C LEU A 154 2.34 20.52 -11.12
N LYS A 155 1.79 19.88 -10.10
CA LYS A 155 1.05 18.62 -10.26
C LYS A 155 -0.16 18.73 -11.20
N LYS A 156 -0.82 19.87 -11.24
CA LYS A 156 -1.93 20.11 -12.18
C LYS A 156 -1.49 20.15 -13.65
N LYS A 157 -0.23 20.48 -13.90
CA LYS A 157 0.34 20.60 -15.27
C LYS A 157 0.90 19.28 -15.78
N LEU A 158 1.21 18.33 -14.89
CA LEU A 158 1.82 17.06 -15.24
C LEU A 158 0.76 16.04 -15.69
N PRO A 159 1.10 15.15 -16.65
CA PRO A 159 0.24 14.02 -17.01
C PRO A 159 -0.08 13.13 -15.80
N ALA A 160 -1.28 12.55 -15.77
CA ALA A 160 -1.72 11.68 -14.66
C ALA A 160 -0.75 10.51 -14.40
N VAL A 161 -0.20 9.91 -15.46
CA VAL A 161 0.75 8.80 -15.35
C VAL A 161 2.02 9.23 -14.60
N VAL A 162 2.55 10.43 -14.88
CA VAL A 162 3.73 10.96 -14.17
C VAL A 162 3.41 11.22 -12.70
N ASN A 163 2.24 11.79 -12.41
CA ASN A 163 1.80 12.01 -11.04
C ASN A 163 1.62 10.69 -10.26
N ILE A 164 1.06 9.65 -10.90
CA ILE A 164 0.91 8.32 -10.31
C ILE A 164 2.28 7.71 -10.03
N ALA A 165 3.18 7.70 -11.02
CA ALA A 165 4.51 7.12 -10.89
C ALA A 165 5.33 7.80 -9.78
N THR A 166 5.35 9.15 -9.75
CA THR A 166 6.05 9.90 -8.70
C THR A 166 5.43 9.68 -7.31
N THR A 167 4.11 9.64 -7.21
CA THR A 167 3.43 9.35 -5.94
C THR A 167 3.74 7.94 -5.47
N PHE A 168 3.69 6.95 -6.36
CA PHE A 168 4.00 5.55 -6.01
C PHE A 168 5.47 5.41 -5.56
N LEU A 169 6.42 6.08 -6.25
CA LEU A 169 7.82 6.11 -5.84
C LEU A 169 8.00 6.66 -4.41
N LEU A 170 7.36 7.79 -4.08
CA LEU A 170 7.39 8.35 -2.74
C LEU A 170 6.76 7.40 -1.70
N VAL A 171 5.71 6.69 -2.08
CA VAL A 171 5.09 5.68 -1.22
C VAL A 171 6.02 4.50 -0.98
N LEU A 172 6.74 4.01 -1.99
CA LEU A 172 7.74 2.95 -1.82
C LEU A 172 8.83 3.34 -0.82
N ILE A 173 9.36 4.57 -0.90
CA ILE A 173 10.32 5.09 0.08
C ILE A 173 9.72 5.08 1.49
N GLY A 174 8.46 5.52 1.64
CA GLY A 174 7.74 5.47 2.90
C GLY A 174 7.60 4.05 3.45
N TRP A 175 7.33 3.07 2.59
CA TRP A 175 7.20 1.67 3.00
C TRP A 175 8.53 1.05 3.45
N VAL A 176 9.68 1.53 3.01
CA VAL A 176 10.98 1.09 3.55
C VAL A 176 11.11 1.41 5.03
N PHE A 177 10.74 2.62 5.46
CA PHE A 177 10.72 2.95 6.90
C PHE A 177 9.74 2.08 7.69
N PHE A 178 8.67 1.67 7.08
CA PHE A 178 7.65 0.84 7.73
C PHE A 178 8.02 -0.65 7.77
N TYR A 179 8.84 -1.12 6.83
CA TYR A 179 9.27 -2.51 6.74
C TYR A 179 10.28 -2.89 7.82
N TYR A 180 11.26 -2.01 8.09
CA TYR A 180 12.33 -2.25 9.04
C TYR A 180 11.93 -1.81 10.45
N GLU A 181 12.32 -2.60 11.46
CA GLU A 181 12.16 -2.23 12.88
C GLU A 181 13.25 -1.25 13.34
N ASP A 182 14.43 -1.32 12.71
CA ASP A 182 15.57 -0.45 13.01
C ASP A 182 15.73 0.65 11.95
N LEU A 183 15.85 1.90 12.41
CA LEU A 183 16.00 3.06 11.54
C LEU A 183 17.30 3.02 10.72
N SER A 184 18.40 2.49 11.30
CA SER A 184 19.68 2.38 10.61
C SER A 184 19.57 1.41 9.43
N ALA A 185 18.89 0.27 9.62
CA ALA A 185 18.63 -0.69 8.56
C ALA A 185 17.76 -0.09 7.44
N ALA A 186 16.72 0.67 7.80
CA ALA A 186 15.89 1.39 6.81
C ALA A 186 16.70 2.39 5.99
N LEU A 187 17.54 3.20 6.65
CA LEU A 187 18.41 4.18 5.97
C LEU A 187 19.45 3.48 5.09
N HIS A 188 20.08 2.40 5.58
CA HIS A 188 21.00 1.61 4.77
C HIS A 188 20.31 1.06 3.52
N HIS A 189 19.11 0.48 3.65
CA HIS A 189 18.36 -0.01 2.50
C HIS A 189 18.06 1.11 1.48
N LEU A 190 17.69 2.30 1.93
CA LEU A 190 17.51 3.45 1.04
C LEU A 190 18.82 3.84 0.35
N CYS A 191 19.96 3.84 1.07
CA CYS A 191 21.27 4.06 0.45
C CYS A 191 21.57 3.03 -0.65
N VAL A 192 21.26 1.76 -0.43
CA VAL A 192 21.40 0.70 -1.45
C VAL A 192 20.47 0.98 -2.63
N MET A 193 19.18 1.27 -2.40
CA MET A 193 18.20 1.55 -3.45
C MET A 193 18.63 2.67 -4.40
N PHE A 194 19.31 3.69 -3.89
CA PHE A 194 19.77 4.83 -4.67
C PHE A 194 21.24 4.74 -5.11
N GLY A 195 21.88 3.57 -4.92
CA GLY A 195 23.27 3.33 -5.34
C GLY A 195 24.33 4.08 -4.53
N LEU A 196 23.98 4.58 -3.34
CA LEU A 196 24.88 5.37 -2.49
C LEU A 196 25.77 4.49 -1.58
N SER A 197 25.54 3.19 -1.54
CA SER A 197 26.26 2.22 -0.69
C SER A 197 27.43 1.53 -1.39
N GLY A 198 27.65 1.79 -2.68
CA GLY A 198 28.61 1.05 -3.51
C GLY A 198 28.13 -0.37 -3.92
N ALA A 199 26.88 -0.73 -3.63
CA ALA A 199 26.30 -2.00 -4.05
C ALA A 199 26.22 -2.10 -5.58
N ALA A 200 26.32 -3.33 -6.10
CA ALA A 200 26.14 -3.59 -7.54
C ALA A 200 24.74 -3.17 -8.01
N LEU A 201 24.63 -2.71 -9.26
CA LEU A 201 23.33 -2.34 -9.83
C LEU A 201 22.37 -3.51 -9.89
N SER A 202 22.86 -4.72 -10.15
CA SER A 202 22.09 -5.96 -10.18
C SER A 202 22.96 -7.14 -9.79
N ASP A 203 22.33 -8.21 -9.35
CA ASP A 203 22.97 -9.47 -8.98
C ASP A 203 22.14 -10.66 -9.52
N PRO A 204 22.71 -11.89 -9.58
CA PRO A 204 22.01 -13.06 -10.08
C PRO A 204 20.70 -13.37 -9.33
N TRP A 205 20.63 -13.11 -8.02
CA TRP A 205 19.45 -13.36 -7.21
C TRP A 205 18.32 -12.38 -7.52
N ALA A 206 18.64 -11.08 -7.66
CA ALA A 206 17.65 -10.08 -8.07
C ALA A 206 17.04 -10.43 -9.43
N VAL A 207 17.88 -10.81 -10.41
CA VAL A 207 17.41 -11.24 -11.74
C VAL A 207 16.57 -12.52 -11.65
N TYR A 208 17.00 -13.50 -10.86
CA TYR A 208 16.26 -14.75 -10.66
C TYR A 208 14.89 -14.49 -10.06
N TYR A 209 14.80 -13.79 -8.92
CA TYR A 209 13.52 -13.52 -8.26
C TYR A 209 12.61 -12.64 -9.11
N PHE A 210 13.15 -11.67 -9.83
CA PHE A 210 12.36 -10.85 -10.74
C PHE A 210 11.76 -11.69 -11.87
N LYS A 211 12.56 -12.46 -12.59
CA LYS A 211 12.10 -13.29 -13.72
C LYS A 211 11.11 -14.36 -13.27
N HIS A 212 11.41 -15.05 -12.18
CA HIS A 212 10.57 -16.12 -11.65
C HIS A 212 9.20 -15.62 -11.19
N ASN A 213 9.15 -14.41 -10.62
CA ASN A 213 7.92 -13.83 -10.08
C ASN A 213 7.28 -12.75 -10.98
N LEU A 214 7.81 -12.53 -12.20
CA LEU A 214 7.33 -11.45 -13.08
C LEU A 214 5.82 -11.52 -13.37
N VAL A 215 5.32 -12.69 -13.76
CA VAL A 215 3.89 -12.88 -14.04
C VAL A 215 3.05 -12.61 -12.80
N PHE A 216 3.51 -13.06 -11.64
CA PHE A 216 2.84 -12.82 -10.37
C PHE A 216 2.83 -11.32 -10.01
N LEU A 217 3.95 -10.62 -10.14
CA LEU A 217 4.05 -9.18 -9.86
C LEU A 217 3.15 -8.35 -10.80
N ILE A 218 3.08 -8.73 -12.08
CA ILE A 218 2.13 -8.13 -13.03
C ILE A 218 0.69 -8.40 -12.57
N THR A 219 0.37 -9.61 -12.17
CA THR A 219 -0.96 -9.97 -11.65
C THR A 219 -1.32 -9.16 -10.42
N ALA A 220 -0.41 -8.99 -9.47
CA ALA A 220 -0.59 -8.16 -8.29
C ALA A 220 -0.83 -6.68 -8.65
N ALA A 221 -0.04 -6.14 -9.59
CA ALA A 221 -0.23 -4.78 -10.08
C ALA A 221 -1.61 -4.61 -10.75
N LEU A 222 -2.01 -5.54 -11.62
CA LEU A 222 -3.33 -5.54 -12.25
C LEU A 222 -4.46 -5.67 -11.20
N ALA A 223 -4.31 -6.54 -10.20
CA ALA A 223 -5.29 -6.70 -9.13
C ALA A 223 -5.46 -5.44 -8.25
N SER A 224 -4.46 -4.55 -8.24
CA SER A 224 -4.53 -3.26 -7.52
C SER A 224 -5.29 -2.17 -8.28
N LEU A 225 -5.73 -2.41 -9.54
CA LEU A 225 -6.42 -1.44 -10.38
C LEU A 225 -7.95 -1.43 -10.16
N PRO A 226 -8.62 -0.28 -10.38
CA PRO A 226 -10.06 -0.13 -10.20
C PRO A 226 -10.86 -0.68 -11.41
N TRP A 227 -10.80 -1.97 -11.64
CA TRP A 227 -11.41 -2.63 -12.80
C TRP A 227 -12.87 -2.29 -13.02
N LYS A 228 -13.67 -2.21 -11.93
CA LYS A 228 -15.08 -1.82 -12.04
C LYS A 228 -15.23 -0.44 -12.69
N GLN A 229 -14.42 0.54 -12.29
CA GLN A 229 -14.46 1.89 -12.83
C GLN A 229 -13.92 1.95 -14.27
N LEU A 230 -12.90 1.14 -14.58
CA LEU A 230 -12.32 1.06 -15.92
C LEU A 230 -13.30 0.42 -16.90
N LEU A 231 -13.92 -0.70 -16.53
CA LEU A 231 -14.89 -1.42 -17.37
C LEU A 231 -16.17 -0.60 -17.62
N GLN A 232 -16.59 0.22 -16.66
CA GLN A 232 -17.76 1.08 -16.83
C GLN A 232 -17.57 2.19 -17.89
N LYS A 233 -16.32 2.51 -18.26
CA LYS A 233 -16.01 3.47 -19.33
C LYS A 233 -16.07 2.87 -20.73
N LEU A 234 -16.18 1.55 -20.85
CA LEU A 234 -16.22 0.86 -22.15
C LEU A 234 -17.61 0.95 -22.77
N PRO A 235 -17.71 1.06 -24.12
CA PRO A 235 -19.01 1.12 -24.82
C PRO A 235 -19.84 -0.15 -24.63
N CYS A 236 -19.23 -1.31 -24.39
CA CYS A 236 -19.90 -2.60 -24.18
C CYS A 236 -20.29 -2.87 -22.71
N ARG A 237 -20.36 -1.86 -21.85
CA ARG A 237 -20.62 -2.00 -20.40
C ARG A 237 -21.86 -2.83 -20.04
N ASN A 238 -22.93 -2.73 -20.80
CA ASN A 238 -24.18 -3.45 -20.51
C ASN A 238 -24.02 -4.95 -20.71
N THR A 239 -23.35 -5.37 -21.80
CA THR A 239 -23.02 -6.78 -22.06
C THR A 239 -22.05 -7.31 -20.99
N LEU A 240 -21.04 -6.51 -20.61
CA LEU A 240 -20.10 -6.85 -19.54
C LEU A 240 -20.79 -6.99 -18.18
N ASN A 241 -21.75 -6.13 -17.85
CA ASN A 241 -22.51 -6.23 -16.61
C ASN A 241 -23.40 -7.47 -16.58
N ALA A 242 -24.08 -7.81 -17.70
CA ALA A 242 -24.90 -9.00 -17.81
C ALA A 242 -24.05 -10.29 -17.70
N ALA A 243 -22.94 -10.36 -18.42
CA ALA A 243 -21.99 -11.48 -18.28
C ALA A 243 -21.38 -11.55 -16.87
N GLY A 244 -21.04 -10.41 -16.29
CA GLY A 244 -20.44 -10.30 -14.97
C GLY A 244 -21.32 -10.84 -13.84
N SER A 245 -22.65 -10.83 -13.98
CA SER A 245 -23.57 -11.40 -12.98
C SER A 245 -23.38 -12.91 -12.78
N TRP A 246 -23.03 -13.63 -13.83
CA TRP A 246 -22.75 -15.07 -13.81
C TRP A 246 -21.27 -15.40 -13.61
N VAL A 247 -20.39 -14.64 -14.27
CA VAL A 247 -18.94 -14.88 -14.22
C VAL A 247 -18.33 -14.54 -12.87
N LYS A 248 -18.79 -13.48 -12.22
CA LYS A 248 -18.26 -13.04 -10.91
C LYS A 248 -18.40 -14.10 -9.81
N PRO A 249 -19.56 -14.73 -9.57
CA PRO A 249 -19.68 -15.81 -8.58
C PRO A 249 -18.72 -16.97 -8.89
N LEU A 250 -18.61 -17.36 -10.15
CA LEU A 250 -17.73 -18.45 -10.58
C LEU A 250 -16.26 -18.12 -10.25
N ILE A 251 -15.79 -16.92 -10.64
CA ILE A 251 -14.41 -16.47 -10.34
C ILE A 251 -14.18 -16.45 -8.82
N VAL A 252 -15.11 -15.89 -8.03
CA VAL A 252 -14.98 -15.84 -6.57
C VAL A 252 -14.91 -17.24 -5.96
N THR A 253 -15.70 -18.18 -6.45
CA THR A 253 -15.67 -19.58 -5.99
C THR A 253 -14.33 -20.24 -6.33
N VAL A 254 -13.82 -20.08 -7.56
CA VAL A 254 -12.52 -20.62 -7.96
C VAL A 254 -11.39 -20.03 -7.12
N LEU A 255 -11.36 -18.72 -6.94
CA LEU A 255 -10.36 -18.05 -6.10
C LEU A 255 -10.41 -18.52 -4.65
N PHE A 256 -11.60 -18.75 -4.10
CA PHE A 256 -11.78 -19.25 -2.75
C PHE A 256 -11.25 -20.69 -2.61
N LEU A 257 -11.59 -21.58 -3.56
CA LEU A 257 -11.09 -22.96 -3.55
C LEU A 257 -9.56 -23.02 -3.69
N LEU A 258 -8.98 -22.20 -4.57
CA LEU A 258 -7.53 -22.08 -4.68
C LEU A 258 -6.91 -21.56 -3.38
N SER A 259 -7.55 -20.61 -2.71
CA SER A 259 -7.07 -20.10 -1.42
C SER A 259 -7.11 -21.18 -0.33
N ILE A 260 -8.15 -22.00 -0.27
CA ILE A 260 -8.22 -23.15 0.65
C ILE A 260 -7.08 -24.13 0.36
N ALA A 261 -6.88 -24.50 -0.91
CA ALA A 261 -5.80 -25.40 -1.31
C ALA A 261 -4.43 -24.88 -0.88
N MET A 262 -4.17 -23.58 -1.03
CA MET A 262 -2.91 -22.97 -0.60
C MET A 262 -2.77 -22.94 0.93
N VAL A 263 -3.83 -22.65 1.68
CA VAL A 263 -3.78 -22.67 3.17
C VAL A 263 -3.45 -24.07 3.72
N VAL A 264 -3.98 -25.10 3.08
CA VAL A 264 -3.70 -26.51 3.49
C VAL A 264 -2.23 -26.86 3.26
N THR A 265 -1.58 -26.27 2.28
CA THR A 265 -0.18 -26.57 1.91
C THR A 265 0.84 -25.63 2.53
N GLN A 266 0.42 -24.48 3.04
CA GLN A 266 1.31 -23.47 3.62
C GLN A 266 1.28 -23.51 5.15
N SER A 267 2.42 -23.14 5.77
CA SER A 267 2.47 -22.85 7.20
C SER A 267 1.63 -21.61 7.54
N TYR A 268 1.20 -21.51 8.80
CA TYR A 268 0.47 -20.34 9.30
C TYR A 268 1.23 -19.04 9.05
N ASN A 269 0.60 -18.10 8.37
CA ASN A 269 1.14 -16.77 8.10
C ASN A 269 0.17 -15.72 8.67
N PRO A 270 0.47 -15.10 9.85
CA PRO A 270 -0.38 -14.08 10.45
C PRO A 270 -0.49 -12.84 9.57
N PHE A 271 -1.47 -11.99 9.85
CA PHE A 271 -1.55 -10.69 9.21
C PHE A 271 -0.38 -9.81 9.66
N LEU A 272 0.21 -9.06 8.73
CA LEU A 272 1.26 -8.08 9.04
C LEU A 272 0.83 -7.09 10.13
N TYR A 273 -0.46 -6.73 10.13
CA TYR A 273 -1.04 -5.82 11.12
C TYR A 273 -0.85 -6.28 12.58
N PHE A 274 -0.66 -7.55 12.85
CA PHE A 274 -0.38 -8.05 14.20
C PHE A 274 1.10 -7.95 14.61
N ARG A 275 1.96 -7.46 13.72
CA ARG A 275 3.39 -7.21 14.03
C ARG A 275 3.65 -5.79 14.55
N PHE A 276 2.66 -4.92 14.53
CA PHE A 276 2.76 -3.51 14.90
C PHE A 276 1.92 -3.19 16.13
#